data_a2950b669f35c8a98c57ea51d84a9ca7
#
_entry.id   a2950b669f35c8a98c57ea51d84a9ca7
#
_cell.length_a   1.000
_cell.length_b   1.000
_cell.length_c   1.000
_cell.angle_alpha   90.00
_cell.angle_beta   90.00
_cell.angle_gamma   90.00
#
_symmetry.space_group_name_H-M   'P 1'
#
loop_
_entity.id
_entity.type
_entity.pdbx_description
1 polymer ?
#
loop_
_entity_poly.entity_id
_entity_poly.type
_entity_poly.pdbx_seq_one_letter_code
_entity_poly.pdbx_strand_id
1 'polypeptide(L)'
;SFLMERRQIDGPAAGVLARCPGAVVYTADRSVLQTLTGYALTRGVLCAMRRPAPRRAEELCRSASRVAVLEGIVDSTNIGAIFRGAAALGMDAVLLSPSCCDPLCRRAVRVSMGTVFQVPWATLGDTPADWPEKGMDRLHAMGFKTAAMALDDRAVSIDDPALQAEEKLAIVLGTEGDGLADGSIENCDYTV
;
A
#
# COMPACT_ATOMS: atom_id res chain seq x y z
N SER A 1 6.26 1.32 21.36
CA SER A 1 6.60 2.44 22.25
C SER A 1 6.14 3.77 21.66
N PHE A 2 5.92 4.72 22.54
CA PHE A 2 5.50 6.08 22.17
C PHE A 2 6.57 7.09 22.61
N LEU A 3 6.69 8.17 21.87
CA LEU A 3 7.49 9.35 22.20
C LEU A 3 6.59 10.59 22.05
N MET A 4 6.41 11.37 23.12
CA MET A 4 5.44 12.47 23.12
C MET A 4 5.74 13.55 24.17
N GLU A 5 5.10 14.70 24.02
CA GLU A 5 5.04 15.68 25.11
C GLU A 5 4.15 15.15 26.24
N ARG A 6 4.49 15.44 27.51
CA ARG A 6 3.74 14.93 28.67
C ARG A 6 2.24 15.26 28.62
N ARG A 7 1.87 16.43 28.14
CA ARG A 7 0.46 16.86 27.98
C ARG A 7 -0.39 15.99 27.07
N GLN A 8 0.26 15.17 26.21
CA GLN A 8 -0.47 14.28 25.31
C GLN A 8 -1.03 13.05 26.02
N ILE A 9 -0.48 12.67 27.17
CA ILE A 9 -0.87 11.47 27.92
C ILE A 9 -2.35 11.54 28.33
N ASP A 10 -2.74 12.68 28.93
CA ASP A 10 -4.11 12.92 29.41
C ASP A 10 -4.99 13.58 28.34
N GLY A 11 -4.45 13.84 27.17
CA GLY A 11 -5.09 14.50 26.03
C GLY A 11 -5.29 13.54 24.85
N PRO A 12 -4.90 13.93 23.62
CA PRO A 12 -5.15 13.17 22.41
C PRO A 12 -4.59 11.73 22.39
N ALA A 13 -3.56 11.42 23.18
CA ALA A 13 -3.00 10.08 23.26
C ALA A 13 -3.71 9.16 24.28
N ALA A 14 -4.53 9.67 25.17
CA ALA A 14 -5.15 8.91 26.26
C ALA A 14 -5.87 7.65 25.76
N GLY A 15 -6.74 7.81 24.75
CA GLY A 15 -7.53 6.69 24.20
C GLY A 15 -6.67 5.62 23.50
N VAL A 16 -5.53 6.00 22.92
CA VAL A 16 -4.59 5.05 22.31
C VAL A 16 -3.80 4.32 23.39
N LEU A 17 -3.32 5.05 24.39
CA LEU A 17 -2.56 4.47 25.50
C LEU A 17 -3.40 3.46 26.30
N ALA A 18 -4.67 3.74 26.54
CA ALA A 18 -5.61 2.84 27.21
C ALA A 18 -5.76 1.49 26.47
N ARG A 19 -5.67 1.50 25.13
CA ARG A 19 -5.70 0.28 24.30
C ARG A 19 -4.38 -0.43 24.17
N CYS A 20 -3.29 0.17 24.65
CA CYS A 20 -1.93 -0.36 24.56
C CYS A 20 -1.31 -0.52 25.97
N PRO A 21 -1.92 -1.29 26.88
CA PRO A 21 -1.36 -1.49 28.23
C PRO A 21 0.01 -2.17 28.09
N GLY A 22 0.99 -1.66 28.81
CA GLY A 22 2.36 -2.15 28.74
C GLY A 22 3.23 -1.53 27.64
N ALA A 23 2.70 -0.65 26.81
CA ALA A 23 3.54 0.11 25.88
C ALA A 23 4.41 1.12 26.64
N VAL A 24 5.70 1.15 26.34
CA VAL A 24 6.63 2.12 26.93
C VAL A 24 6.32 3.50 26.36
N VAL A 25 6.17 4.48 27.22
CA VAL A 25 5.93 5.89 26.88
C VAL A 25 7.12 6.73 27.34
N TYR A 26 7.80 7.32 26.39
CA TYR A 26 8.87 8.31 26.65
C TYR A 26 8.28 9.71 26.52
N THR A 27 8.56 10.55 27.50
CA THR A 27 8.08 11.94 27.50
C THR A 27 9.26 12.92 27.60
N ALA A 28 9.16 14.00 26.86
CA ALA A 28 10.11 15.09 26.92
C ALA A 28 9.44 16.40 26.47
N ASP A 29 10.12 17.53 26.74
CA ASP A 29 9.70 18.82 26.25
C ASP A 29 9.87 18.92 24.73
N ARG A 30 9.08 19.78 24.10
CA ARG A 30 9.04 19.93 22.64
C ARG A 30 10.42 20.20 22.03
N SER A 31 11.26 20.98 22.68
CA SER A 31 12.64 21.29 22.23
C SER A 31 13.51 20.03 22.19
N VAL A 32 13.43 19.20 23.23
CA VAL A 32 14.16 17.93 23.31
C VAL A 32 13.64 16.95 22.26
N LEU A 33 12.32 16.84 22.09
CA LEU A 33 11.72 16.01 21.04
C LEU A 33 12.18 16.45 19.65
N GLN A 34 12.23 17.75 19.38
CA GLN A 34 12.71 18.29 18.09
C GLN A 34 14.17 17.95 17.84
N THR A 35 15.03 18.02 18.86
CA THR A 35 16.45 17.65 18.75
C THR A 35 16.58 16.15 18.43
N LEU A 36 15.81 15.29 19.10
CA LEU A 36 15.84 13.84 18.88
C LEU A 36 15.33 13.43 17.50
N THR A 37 14.32 14.11 16.98
CA THR A 37 13.65 13.73 15.72
C THR A 37 14.20 14.46 14.50
N GLY A 38 14.90 15.55 14.68
CA GLY A 38 15.37 16.44 13.61
C GLY A 38 14.28 17.33 13.01
N TYR A 39 13.06 17.32 13.56
CA TYR A 39 11.92 18.15 13.10
C TYR A 39 10.91 18.40 14.23
N ALA A 40 10.12 19.46 14.09
CA ALA A 40 9.06 19.77 15.04
C ALA A 40 7.89 18.77 14.94
N LEU A 41 7.53 18.16 16.07
CA LEU A 41 6.36 17.27 16.17
C LEU A 41 5.07 18.10 16.17
N THR A 42 4.46 18.31 15.02
CA THR A 42 3.26 19.15 14.88
C THR A 42 2.04 18.58 15.62
N ARG A 43 1.93 17.25 15.72
CA ARG A 43 0.86 16.56 16.48
C ARG A 43 1.33 16.01 17.82
N GLY A 44 2.58 16.20 18.17
CA GLY A 44 3.16 15.93 19.49
C GLY A 44 3.31 14.47 19.89
N VAL A 45 3.04 13.50 18.99
CA VAL A 45 3.14 12.06 19.29
C VAL A 45 3.83 11.32 18.14
N LEU A 46 4.81 10.49 18.47
CA LEU A 46 5.39 9.47 17.59
C LEU A 46 5.15 8.09 18.18
N CYS A 47 4.95 7.10 17.30
CA CYS A 47 4.80 5.71 17.71
C CYS A 47 5.77 4.84 16.91
N ALA A 48 6.53 3.99 17.61
CA ALA A 48 7.29 2.90 17.00
C ALA A 48 6.56 1.59 17.26
N MET A 49 6.25 0.86 16.19
CA MET A 49 5.51 -0.39 16.19
C MET A 49 6.35 -1.52 15.60
N ARG A 50 6.12 -2.75 16.06
CA ARG A 50 6.66 -3.92 15.37
C ARG A 50 5.95 -4.05 14.01
N ARG A 51 6.71 -4.38 12.98
CA ARG A 51 6.13 -4.78 11.71
C ARG A 51 5.41 -6.11 11.87
N PRO A 52 4.22 -6.26 11.30
CA PRO A 52 3.57 -7.58 11.19
C PRO A 52 4.44 -8.50 10.33
N ALA A 53 4.26 -9.81 10.48
CA ALA A 53 4.83 -10.77 9.53
C ALA A 53 4.28 -10.49 8.12
N PRO A 54 5.10 -10.63 7.06
CA PRO A 54 4.63 -10.53 5.69
C PRO A 54 3.48 -11.51 5.44
N ARG A 55 2.44 -11.04 4.78
CA ARG A 55 1.29 -11.88 4.39
C ARG A 55 1.53 -12.42 3.00
N ARG A 56 1.01 -13.61 2.72
CA ARG A 56 1.09 -14.20 1.38
C ARG A 56 -0.04 -13.67 0.50
N ALA A 57 0.28 -13.38 -0.77
CA ALA A 57 -0.71 -12.89 -1.73
C ALA A 57 -1.88 -13.87 -1.89
N GLU A 58 -1.58 -15.18 -1.95
CA GLU A 58 -2.59 -16.22 -2.09
C GLU A 58 -3.60 -16.27 -0.93
N GLU A 59 -3.13 -15.97 0.29
CA GLU A 59 -4.01 -15.91 1.47
C GLU A 59 -4.91 -14.68 1.44
N LEU A 60 -4.36 -13.52 1.06
CA LEU A 60 -5.10 -12.28 0.95
C LEU A 60 -6.16 -12.34 -0.17
N CYS A 61 -5.80 -12.96 -1.28
CA CYS A 61 -6.62 -12.98 -2.50
C CYS A 61 -7.62 -14.13 -2.57
N ARG A 62 -7.70 -14.97 -1.53
CA ARG A 62 -8.63 -16.13 -1.53
C ARG A 62 -10.06 -15.71 -1.78
N SER A 63 -10.54 -14.66 -1.11
CA SER A 63 -11.89 -14.11 -1.23
C SER A 63 -11.92 -12.74 -1.92
N ALA A 64 -10.79 -12.27 -2.43
CA ALA A 64 -10.71 -10.99 -3.10
C ALA A 64 -11.26 -11.07 -4.53
N SER A 65 -12.00 -10.07 -4.93
CA SER A 65 -12.55 -9.90 -6.29
C SER A 65 -11.92 -8.71 -7.03
N ARG A 66 -11.50 -7.69 -6.32
CA ARG A 66 -10.90 -6.47 -6.89
C ARG A 66 -9.60 -6.13 -6.16
N VAL A 67 -8.48 -6.17 -6.87
CA VAL A 67 -7.17 -5.85 -6.30
C VAL A 67 -6.44 -4.83 -7.16
N ALA A 68 -5.66 -3.97 -6.52
CA ALA A 68 -4.70 -3.11 -7.21
C ALA A 68 -3.33 -3.75 -7.18
N VAL A 69 -2.63 -3.78 -8.31
CA VAL A 69 -1.27 -4.28 -8.44
C VAL A 69 -0.36 -3.11 -8.80
N LEU A 70 0.71 -2.92 -8.05
CA LEU A 70 1.61 -1.79 -8.22
C LEU A 70 2.94 -2.27 -8.79
N GLU A 71 3.32 -1.71 -9.94
CA GLU A 71 4.58 -2.01 -10.59
C GLU A 71 5.57 -0.87 -10.40
N GLY A 72 6.69 -1.16 -9.72
CA GLY A 72 7.83 -0.26 -9.68
C GLY A 72 7.58 1.09 -8.99
N ILE A 73 6.53 1.23 -8.19
CA ILE A 73 6.21 2.50 -7.51
C ILE A 73 7.22 2.76 -6.40
N VAL A 74 8.24 3.55 -6.69
CA VAL A 74 9.32 3.87 -5.75
C VAL A 74 9.05 5.12 -4.91
N ASP A 75 8.20 6.04 -5.39
CA ASP A 75 7.81 7.21 -4.59
C ASP A 75 6.81 6.82 -3.49
N SER A 76 7.25 7.02 -2.28
CA SER A 76 6.43 6.77 -1.08
C SER A 76 5.16 7.63 -0.99
N THR A 77 5.13 8.78 -1.68
CA THR A 77 3.93 9.62 -1.77
C THR A 77 2.89 8.93 -2.64
N ASN A 78 3.30 8.39 -3.79
CA ASN A 78 2.41 7.68 -4.71
C ASN A 78 1.88 6.39 -4.07
N ILE A 79 2.74 5.59 -3.40
CA ILE A 79 2.27 4.44 -2.61
C ILE A 79 1.18 4.86 -1.62
N GLY A 80 1.43 5.91 -0.83
CA GLY A 80 0.45 6.39 0.16
C GLY A 80 -0.86 6.86 -0.47
N ALA A 81 -0.80 7.56 -1.61
CA ALA A 81 -1.96 8.02 -2.35
C ALA A 81 -2.79 6.84 -2.92
N ILE A 82 -2.11 5.83 -3.49
CA ILE A 82 -2.76 4.63 -4.02
C ILE A 82 -3.46 3.85 -2.91
N PHE A 83 -2.82 3.64 -1.75
CA PHE A 83 -3.50 2.98 -0.61
C PHE A 83 -4.74 3.76 -0.15
N ARG A 84 -4.69 5.09 -0.19
CA ARG A 84 -5.86 5.92 0.14
C ARG A 84 -6.96 5.78 -0.90
N GLY A 85 -6.61 5.77 -2.19
CA GLY A 85 -7.54 5.49 -3.30
C GLY A 85 -8.13 4.09 -3.22
N ALA A 86 -7.31 3.07 -2.99
CA ALA A 86 -7.74 1.68 -2.84
C ALA A 86 -8.77 1.52 -1.70
N ALA A 87 -8.53 2.15 -0.54
CA ALA A 87 -9.49 2.16 0.55
C ALA A 87 -10.80 2.86 0.19
N ALA A 88 -10.73 4.00 -0.50
CA ALA A 88 -11.90 4.77 -0.89
C ALA A 88 -12.76 4.04 -1.94
N LEU A 89 -12.12 3.30 -2.84
CA LEU A 89 -12.78 2.52 -3.90
C LEU A 89 -13.17 1.11 -3.46
N GLY A 90 -12.89 0.72 -2.21
CA GLY A 90 -13.25 -0.59 -1.69
C GLY A 90 -12.46 -1.75 -2.29
N MET A 91 -11.19 -1.52 -2.68
CA MET A 91 -10.30 -2.61 -3.12
C MET A 91 -10.05 -3.60 -1.98
N ASP A 92 -10.12 -4.89 -2.29
CA ASP A 92 -9.94 -5.96 -1.32
C ASP A 92 -8.48 -6.10 -0.86
N ALA A 93 -7.53 -5.83 -1.76
CA ALA A 93 -6.11 -5.85 -1.45
C ALA A 93 -5.29 -4.96 -2.40
N VAL A 94 -4.06 -4.65 -1.96
CA VAL A 94 -3.01 -4.05 -2.79
C VAL A 94 -1.85 -5.04 -2.88
N LEU A 95 -1.42 -5.37 -4.08
CA LEU A 95 -0.28 -6.23 -4.35
C LEU A 95 0.85 -5.40 -4.94
N LEU A 96 2.08 -5.66 -4.52
CA LEU A 96 3.24 -4.87 -4.95
C LEU A 96 4.25 -5.74 -5.69
N SER A 97 4.79 -5.25 -6.79
CA SER A 97 6.00 -5.84 -7.35
C SER A 97 7.17 -5.66 -6.36
N PRO A 98 8.19 -6.52 -6.40
CA PRO A 98 9.32 -6.44 -5.48
C PRO A 98 10.13 -5.14 -5.57
N SER A 99 10.01 -4.40 -6.66
CA SER A 99 10.66 -3.10 -6.88
C SER A 99 9.94 -1.90 -6.26
N CYS A 100 8.75 -2.09 -5.72
CA CYS A 100 8.02 -1.01 -5.03
C CYS A 100 8.69 -0.60 -3.72
N CYS A 101 8.55 0.67 -3.35
CA CYS A 101 8.97 1.11 -2.03
C CYS A 101 8.08 0.49 -0.92
N ASP A 102 8.63 0.45 0.28
CA ASP A 102 7.95 -0.10 1.46
C ASP A 102 6.71 0.74 1.86
N PRO A 103 5.49 0.18 1.85
CA PRO A 103 4.28 0.90 2.24
C PRO A 103 4.27 1.35 3.71
N LEU A 104 5.08 0.71 4.55
CA LEU A 104 5.19 1.04 5.98
C LEU A 104 6.26 2.10 6.26
N CYS A 105 6.90 2.68 5.23
CA CYS A 105 7.75 3.83 5.43
C CYS A 105 6.92 5.02 5.95
N ARG A 106 7.55 5.86 6.77
CA ARG A 106 6.84 6.95 7.47
C ARG A 106 6.05 7.88 6.53
N ARG A 107 6.57 8.16 5.34
CA ARG A 107 5.93 9.06 4.38
C ARG A 107 4.68 8.43 3.79
N ALA A 108 4.74 7.18 3.35
CA ALA A 108 3.58 6.46 2.81
C ALA A 108 2.47 6.31 3.87
N VAL A 109 2.81 5.95 5.12
CA VAL A 109 1.87 5.89 6.24
C VAL A 109 1.15 7.23 6.45
N ARG A 110 1.86 8.35 6.37
CA ARG A 110 1.26 9.69 6.54
C ARG A 110 0.36 10.08 5.38
N VAL A 111 0.82 9.86 4.15
CA VAL A 111 0.07 10.21 2.92
C VAL A 111 -1.18 9.34 2.79
N SER A 112 -1.08 8.07 3.14
CA SER A 112 -2.23 7.16 3.13
C SER A 112 -3.28 7.50 4.21
N MET A 113 -3.00 8.43 5.11
CA MET A 113 -3.87 8.72 6.27
C MET A 113 -4.14 7.48 7.14
N GLY A 114 -3.23 6.50 7.09
CA GLY A 114 -3.34 5.24 7.84
C GLY A 114 -4.08 4.11 7.12
N THR A 115 -4.58 4.32 5.91
CA THR A 115 -5.28 3.27 5.13
C THR A 115 -4.37 2.10 4.77
N VAL A 116 -3.05 2.30 4.75
CA VAL A 116 -2.06 1.22 4.62
C VAL A 116 -2.16 0.14 5.71
N PHE A 117 -2.78 0.45 6.86
CA PHE A 117 -3.07 -0.52 7.92
C PHE A 117 -4.47 -1.13 7.80
N GLN A 118 -5.31 -0.61 6.92
CA GLN A 118 -6.69 -1.05 6.72
C GLN A 118 -6.82 -1.96 5.50
N VAL A 119 -6.23 -1.55 4.37
CA VAL A 119 -6.21 -2.34 3.14
C VAL A 119 -5.14 -3.41 3.26
N PRO A 120 -5.48 -4.71 3.17
CA PRO A 120 -4.50 -5.78 3.16
C PRO A 120 -3.54 -5.65 1.97
N TRP A 121 -2.28 -6.02 2.17
CA TRP A 121 -1.30 -5.97 1.09
C TRP A 121 -0.22 -7.05 1.22
N ALA A 122 0.37 -7.43 0.10
CA ALA A 122 1.47 -8.38 0.00
C ALA A 122 2.37 -8.06 -1.20
N THR A 123 3.56 -8.66 -1.23
CA THR A 123 4.47 -8.56 -2.38
C THR A 123 4.30 -9.77 -3.31
N LEU A 124 4.31 -9.53 -4.62
CA LEU A 124 4.24 -10.54 -5.68
C LEU A 124 5.65 -10.97 -6.13
N GLY A 125 6.35 -11.71 -5.28
CA GLY A 125 7.71 -12.17 -5.55
C GLY A 125 8.67 -11.70 -4.46
N ASP A 126 9.88 -12.26 -4.49
CA ASP A 126 10.95 -11.98 -3.52
C ASP A 126 12.02 -11.06 -4.12
N THR A 127 12.19 -11.09 -5.44
CA THR A 127 13.20 -10.32 -6.15
C THR A 127 12.58 -9.57 -7.33
N PRO A 128 13.20 -8.47 -7.81
CA PRO A 128 12.74 -7.76 -9.01
C PRO A 128 12.61 -8.65 -10.26
N ALA A 129 13.42 -9.72 -10.37
CA ALA A 129 13.35 -10.67 -11.47
C ALA A 129 12.12 -11.58 -11.46
N ASP A 130 11.31 -11.54 -10.40
CA ASP A 130 10.04 -12.28 -10.33
C ASP A 130 8.88 -11.52 -10.98
N TRP A 131 9.12 -10.29 -11.42
CA TRP A 131 8.14 -9.45 -12.10
C TRP A 131 8.64 -9.07 -13.51
N PRO A 132 7.77 -9.06 -14.57
CA PRO A 132 6.32 -9.30 -14.51
C PRO A 132 5.91 -10.79 -14.58
N GLU A 133 6.67 -11.67 -15.25
CA GLU A 133 6.20 -13.00 -15.67
C GLU A 133 5.67 -13.84 -14.51
N LYS A 134 6.51 -14.11 -13.51
CA LYS A 134 6.08 -14.93 -12.35
C LYS A 134 4.98 -14.26 -11.52
N GLY A 135 5.01 -12.92 -11.42
CA GLY A 135 3.98 -12.16 -10.73
C GLY A 135 2.63 -12.28 -11.42
N MET A 136 2.60 -12.17 -12.75
CA MET A 136 1.38 -12.34 -13.56
C MET A 136 0.88 -13.78 -13.51
N ASP A 137 1.77 -14.78 -13.64
CA ASP A 137 1.40 -16.19 -13.49
C ASP A 137 0.73 -16.46 -12.14
N ARG A 138 1.21 -15.85 -11.06
CA ARG A 138 0.59 -15.97 -9.73
C ARG A 138 -0.80 -15.33 -9.68
N LEU A 139 -1.01 -14.18 -10.32
CA LEU A 139 -2.32 -13.54 -10.41
C LEU A 139 -3.32 -14.42 -11.16
N HIS A 140 -2.92 -14.95 -12.32
CA HIS A 140 -3.73 -15.87 -13.11
C HIS A 140 -4.03 -17.18 -12.35
N ALA A 141 -3.04 -17.74 -11.63
CA ALA A 141 -3.25 -18.92 -10.80
C ALA A 141 -4.22 -18.70 -9.63
N MET A 142 -4.36 -17.45 -9.14
CA MET A 142 -5.35 -17.04 -8.15
C MET A 142 -6.73 -16.74 -8.78
N GLY A 143 -6.86 -16.86 -10.10
CA GLY A 143 -8.10 -16.68 -10.86
C GLY A 143 -8.39 -15.25 -11.28
N PHE A 144 -7.43 -14.33 -11.16
CA PHE A 144 -7.62 -12.96 -11.61
C PHE A 144 -7.43 -12.82 -13.12
N LYS A 145 -8.30 -12.02 -13.74
CA LYS A 145 -8.02 -11.34 -14.98
C LYS A 145 -7.24 -10.05 -14.66
N THR A 146 -6.32 -9.69 -15.53
CA THR A 146 -5.41 -8.55 -15.32
C THR A 146 -5.71 -7.43 -16.31
N ALA A 147 -5.76 -6.18 -15.83
CA ALA A 147 -6.01 -4.99 -16.63
C ALA A 147 -4.88 -3.98 -16.44
N ALA A 148 -4.10 -3.75 -17.47
CA ALA A 148 -3.03 -2.75 -17.49
C ALA A 148 -3.62 -1.34 -17.66
N MET A 149 -3.33 -0.44 -16.72
CA MET A 149 -3.65 0.99 -16.88
C MET A 149 -2.54 1.64 -17.71
N ALA A 150 -2.70 1.63 -19.03
CA ALA A 150 -1.70 2.11 -19.97
C ALA A 150 -2.34 2.78 -21.19
N LEU A 151 -1.63 3.73 -21.79
CA LEU A 151 -2.03 4.34 -23.05
C LEU A 151 -1.67 3.38 -24.20
N ASP A 152 -2.66 2.71 -24.77
CA ASP A 152 -2.52 1.77 -25.88
C ASP A 152 -3.71 1.95 -26.83
N ASP A 153 -3.48 1.83 -28.14
CA ASP A 153 -4.54 1.95 -29.16
C ASP A 153 -5.61 0.83 -29.03
N ARG A 154 -5.28 -0.26 -28.32
CA ARG A 154 -6.18 -1.40 -28.04
C ARG A 154 -6.92 -1.23 -26.71
N ALA A 155 -6.70 -0.12 -25.99
CA ALA A 155 -7.31 0.08 -24.69
C ALA A 155 -8.85 0.09 -24.78
N VAL A 156 -9.47 -0.63 -23.85
CA VAL A 156 -10.93 -0.59 -23.66
C VAL A 156 -11.28 0.46 -22.60
N SER A 157 -12.52 0.90 -22.59
CA SER A 157 -12.97 1.81 -21.52
C SER A 157 -13.03 1.10 -20.16
N ILE A 158 -12.75 1.82 -19.07
CA ILE A 158 -12.85 1.28 -17.70
C ILE A 158 -14.27 0.80 -17.35
N ASP A 159 -15.28 1.31 -18.04
CA ASP A 159 -16.68 0.93 -17.91
C ASP A 159 -17.13 -0.10 -18.95
N ASP A 160 -16.20 -0.73 -19.68
CA ASP A 160 -16.51 -1.83 -20.60
C ASP A 160 -17.24 -2.96 -19.85
N PRO A 161 -18.40 -3.41 -20.36
CA PRO A 161 -19.18 -4.44 -19.72
C PRO A 161 -18.43 -5.77 -19.54
N ALA A 162 -17.52 -6.13 -20.45
CA ALA A 162 -16.73 -7.34 -20.33
C ALA A 162 -15.75 -7.26 -19.15
N LEU A 163 -15.09 -6.10 -18.98
CA LEU A 163 -14.20 -5.85 -17.86
C LEU A 163 -14.95 -5.86 -16.52
N GLN A 164 -16.14 -5.25 -16.49
CA GLN A 164 -16.97 -5.22 -15.28
C GLN A 164 -17.53 -6.57 -14.88
N ALA A 165 -17.78 -7.44 -15.86
CA ALA A 165 -18.32 -8.80 -15.65
C ALA A 165 -17.29 -9.78 -15.09
N GLU A 166 -15.99 -9.44 -15.11
CA GLU A 166 -14.98 -10.31 -14.56
C GLU A 166 -15.19 -10.55 -13.06
N GLU A 167 -15.23 -11.80 -12.66
CA GLU A 167 -15.44 -12.20 -11.25
C GLU A 167 -14.28 -11.71 -10.38
N LYS A 168 -13.05 -11.86 -10.88
CA LYS A 168 -11.82 -11.39 -10.22
C LYS A 168 -11.00 -10.54 -11.18
N LEU A 169 -10.75 -9.28 -10.79
CA LEU A 169 -10.01 -8.33 -11.60
C LEU A 169 -8.86 -7.71 -10.81
N ALA A 170 -7.66 -7.77 -11.38
CA ALA A 170 -6.45 -7.13 -10.89
C ALA A 170 -6.11 -5.93 -11.79
N ILE A 171 -6.19 -4.72 -11.25
CA ILE A 171 -5.84 -3.49 -11.96
C ILE A 171 -4.36 -3.20 -11.74
N VAL A 172 -3.57 -3.20 -12.80
CA VAL A 172 -2.12 -3.02 -12.76
C VAL A 172 -1.78 -1.56 -13.04
N LEU A 173 -1.09 -0.93 -12.10
CA LEU A 173 -0.71 0.47 -12.11
C LEU A 173 0.81 0.61 -12.17
N GLY A 174 1.31 1.35 -13.12
CA GLY A 174 2.74 1.67 -13.30
C GLY A 174 3.17 2.97 -12.63
N THR A 175 4.39 3.38 -12.91
CA THR A 175 4.96 4.64 -12.43
C THR A 175 4.31 5.85 -13.09
N GLU A 176 4.40 7.02 -12.45
CA GLU A 176 3.83 8.27 -12.98
C GLU A 176 4.54 8.75 -14.25
N GLY A 177 5.84 8.47 -14.40
CA GLY A 177 6.63 8.91 -15.56
C GLY A 177 6.65 7.88 -16.69
N ASP A 178 7.14 6.68 -16.39
CA ASP A 178 7.39 5.64 -17.40
C ASP A 178 6.18 4.72 -17.63
N GLY A 179 5.16 4.79 -16.77
CA GLY A 179 4.00 3.90 -16.84
C GLY A 179 4.34 2.46 -16.45
N LEU A 180 3.72 1.51 -17.14
CA LEU A 180 3.98 0.08 -17.04
C LEU A 180 5.05 -0.33 -18.05
N ALA A 181 5.86 -1.33 -17.71
CA ALA A 181 6.78 -1.95 -18.66
C ALA A 181 5.99 -2.66 -19.78
N ASP A 182 6.56 -2.66 -21.02
CA ASP A 182 5.94 -3.29 -22.18
C ASP A 182 5.58 -4.77 -21.89
N GLY A 183 6.48 -5.52 -21.28
CA GLY A 183 6.23 -6.91 -20.91
C GLY A 183 5.08 -7.08 -19.90
N SER A 184 4.81 -6.09 -19.06
CA SER A 184 3.65 -6.11 -18.16
C SER A 184 2.35 -5.88 -18.90
N ILE A 185 2.35 -4.95 -19.86
CA ILE A 185 1.18 -4.66 -20.72
C ILE A 185 0.85 -5.88 -21.59
N GLU A 186 1.87 -6.50 -22.20
CA GLU A 186 1.70 -7.66 -23.06
C GLU A 186 1.17 -8.90 -22.33
N ASN A 187 1.51 -9.05 -21.03
CA ASN A 187 1.06 -10.16 -20.19
C ASN A 187 -0.30 -9.91 -19.52
N CYS A 188 -0.91 -8.73 -19.67
CA CYS A 188 -2.25 -8.46 -19.18
C CYS A 188 -3.33 -8.96 -20.13
N ASP A 189 -4.48 -9.38 -19.56
CA ASP A 189 -5.66 -9.79 -20.36
C ASP A 189 -6.34 -8.58 -21.02
N TYR A 190 -6.27 -7.42 -20.41
CA TYR A 190 -6.86 -6.16 -20.88
C TYR A 190 -5.87 -5.00 -20.78
N THR A 191 -6.04 -4.01 -21.65
CA THR A 191 -5.46 -2.66 -21.49
C THR A 191 -6.60 -1.66 -21.35
N VAL A 192 -6.50 -0.72 -20.40
CA VAL A 192 -7.56 0.23 -20.00
C VAL A 192 -7.01 1.64 -19.97
#